data_b852efe83a59c7524d3dc56a9d0f244b
#
_entry.id   b852efe83a59c7524d3dc56a9d0f244b
#
_cell.length_a   1.000
_cell.length_b   1.000
_cell.length_c   1.000
_cell.angle_alpha   90.00
_cell.angle_beta   90.00
_cell.angle_gamma   90.00
#
_symmetry.space_group_name_H-M   'P 1'
#
loop_
_entity.id
_entity.type
_entity.pdbx_description
1 polymer ?
#
loop_
_entity_poly.entity_id
_entity_poly.type
_entity_poly.pdbx_seq_one_letter_code
_entity_poly.pdbx_strand_id
1 'polypeptide(L)'
;MLKIKTIQCNMLAENCYIVSDDTKECMIVDCGAYGDAEEKYITDYINEEGLMPVLHVLTHGHFDHMMGARFIEMTYGLRPIICERDAELYKRFKDDASSIGMDTLDEAPIIERCVNDGDEVAFGDHTFRVIHTPGHSKGCVVYYCAEEDVAFTGDTLFRNSIGRTDLPGGSMFQIIQSLRMLTQLPDNTQVYPGHGLPTTIGYELASNPYLDR
;
A
#
# COMPACT_ATOMS: atom_id res chain seq x y z
N MET A 1 9.71 -14.60 -10.92
CA MET A 1 8.83 -13.57 -11.50
C MET A 1 7.66 -13.33 -10.56
N LEU A 2 7.35 -12.06 -10.29
CA LEU A 2 6.21 -11.69 -9.44
C LEU A 2 4.87 -11.91 -10.14
N LYS A 3 3.90 -12.41 -9.38
CA LYS A 3 2.48 -12.45 -9.73
C LYS A 3 1.76 -11.49 -8.80
N ILE A 4 1.02 -10.55 -9.38
CA ILE A 4 0.33 -9.50 -8.63
C ILE A 4 -1.15 -9.62 -8.87
N LYS A 5 -1.90 -9.88 -7.82
CA LYS A 5 -3.36 -9.86 -7.81
C LYS A 5 -3.82 -8.58 -7.14
N THR A 6 -4.59 -7.78 -7.85
CA THR A 6 -5.30 -6.63 -7.28
C THR A 6 -6.69 -7.06 -6.86
N ILE A 7 -7.07 -6.71 -5.64
CA ILE A 7 -8.40 -6.91 -5.07
C ILE A 7 -8.89 -5.54 -4.60
N GLN A 8 -9.92 -5.03 -5.26
CA GLN A 8 -10.51 -3.75 -4.87
C GLN A 8 -11.40 -3.96 -3.65
N CYS A 9 -11.12 -3.23 -2.59
CA CYS A 9 -11.74 -3.35 -1.28
C CYS A 9 -12.51 -2.08 -0.91
N ASN A 10 -13.46 -2.23 0.00
CA ASN A 10 -14.28 -1.21 0.63
C ASN A 10 -14.97 -0.20 -0.31
N MET A 11 -15.75 0.72 0.26
CA MET A 11 -16.51 1.70 -0.50
C MET A 11 -15.66 2.82 -1.10
N LEU A 12 -14.39 2.95 -0.66
CA LEU A 12 -13.44 3.91 -1.21
C LEU A 12 -12.63 3.32 -2.37
N ALA A 13 -12.89 2.03 -2.71
CA ALA A 13 -12.24 1.33 -3.80
C ALA A 13 -10.71 1.28 -3.68
N GLU A 14 -10.23 1.02 -2.45
CA GLU A 14 -8.81 0.79 -2.16
C GLU A 14 -8.34 -0.49 -2.86
N ASN A 15 -7.11 -0.52 -3.31
CA ASN A 15 -6.45 -1.65 -3.95
C ASN A 15 -5.57 -2.42 -2.95
N CYS A 16 -6.08 -3.52 -2.42
CA CYS A 16 -5.28 -4.54 -1.74
C CYS A 16 -4.52 -5.37 -2.76
N TYR A 17 -3.22 -5.58 -2.56
CA TYR A 17 -2.39 -6.40 -3.45
C TYR A 17 -1.90 -7.67 -2.77
N ILE A 18 -2.14 -8.82 -3.40
CA ILE A 18 -1.48 -10.08 -3.06
C ILE A 18 -0.35 -10.28 -4.05
N VAL A 19 0.88 -10.17 -3.56
CA VAL A 19 2.11 -10.23 -4.36
C VAL A 19 2.82 -11.54 -4.05
N SER A 20 2.95 -12.44 -5.01
CA SER A 20 3.52 -13.77 -4.82
C SER A 20 4.58 -14.09 -5.88
N ASP A 21 5.38 -15.10 -5.62
CA ASP A 21 6.34 -15.64 -6.58
C ASP A 21 6.25 -17.17 -6.69
N ASP A 22 7.23 -17.78 -7.36
CA ASP A 22 7.25 -19.21 -7.60
C ASP A 22 7.53 -20.05 -6.33
N THR A 23 7.98 -19.43 -5.22
CA THR A 23 8.13 -20.09 -3.91
C THR A 23 6.78 -20.33 -3.23
N LYS A 24 5.71 -19.70 -3.70
CA LYS A 24 4.39 -19.67 -3.09
C LYS A 24 4.29 -18.79 -1.85
N GLU A 25 5.36 -18.21 -1.37
CA GLU A 25 5.27 -17.13 -0.39
C GLU A 25 4.60 -15.91 -1.00
N CYS A 26 3.88 -15.15 -0.19
CA CYS A 26 3.30 -13.89 -0.65
C CYS A 26 3.33 -12.79 0.42
N MET A 27 3.43 -11.57 -0.08
CA MET A 27 3.27 -10.33 0.66
C MET A 27 1.90 -9.75 0.38
N ILE A 28 1.22 -9.26 1.41
CA ILE A 28 0.00 -8.49 1.31
C ILE A 28 0.38 -7.02 1.46
N VAL A 29 0.10 -6.21 0.42
CA VAL A 29 0.33 -4.76 0.44
C VAL A 29 -1.01 -4.08 0.61
N ASP A 30 -1.15 -3.33 1.68
CA ASP A 30 -2.38 -2.76 2.18
C ASP A 30 -3.47 -3.85 2.37
N CYS A 31 -4.51 -3.58 3.03
CA CYS A 31 -5.68 -4.43 3.09
C CYS A 31 -6.86 -3.63 3.62
N GLY A 32 -7.62 -3.06 2.70
CA GLY A 32 -8.83 -2.32 3.01
C GLY A 32 -10.07 -3.19 3.14
N ALA A 33 -9.94 -4.52 3.21
CA ALA A 33 -11.09 -5.43 3.24
C ALA A 33 -12.08 -5.07 4.34
N TYR A 34 -13.35 -4.91 3.96
CA TYR A 34 -14.44 -4.54 4.85
C TYR A 34 -15.60 -5.54 4.75
N GLY A 35 -15.71 -6.36 5.79
CA GLY A 35 -16.76 -7.37 5.94
C GLY A 35 -16.46 -8.70 5.26
N ASP A 36 -17.26 -9.70 5.66
CA ASP A 36 -17.04 -11.13 5.38
C ASP A 36 -16.86 -11.46 3.88
N ALA A 37 -17.50 -10.72 2.99
CA ALA A 37 -17.45 -11.01 1.56
C ALA A 37 -16.08 -10.71 0.94
N GLU A 38 -15.48 -9.58 1.31
CA GLU A 38 -14.15 -9.19 0.82
C GLU A 38 -13.06 -10.03 1.48
N GLU A 39 -13.16 -10.26 2.79
CA GLU A 39 -12.26 -11.14 3.54
C GLU A 39 -12.27 -12.57 2.97
N LYS A 40 -13.47 -13.08 2.68
CA LYS A 40 -13.62 -14.40 2.05
C LYS A 40 -12.97 -14.43 0.66
N TYR A 41 -13.15 -13.39 -0.15
CA TYR A 41 -12.59 -13.34 -1.49
C TYR A 41 -11.04 -13.38 -1.45
N ILE A 42 -10.42 -12.65 -0.51
CA ILE A 42 -8.97 -12.70 -0.29
C ILE A 42 -8.53 -14.11 0.13
N THR A 43 -9.25 -14.70 1.10
CA THR A 43 -8.94 -16.04 1.61
C THR A 43 -9.08 -17.10 0.52
N ASP A 44 -10.16 -17.06 -0.25
CA ASP A 44 -10.41 -18.00 -1.36
C ASP A 44 -9.26 -17.91 -2.39
N TYR A 45 -8.88 -16.71 -2.81
CA TYR A 45 -7.78 -16.53 -3.77
C TYR A 45 -6.46 -17.11 -3.25
N ILE A 46 -6.09 -16.80 -1.99
CA ILE A 46 -4.87 -17.31 -1.37
C ILE A 46 -4.87 -18.85 -1.32
N ASN A 47 -6.00 -19.44 -0.95
CA ASN A 47 -6.14 -20.89 -0.86
C ASN A 47 -6.14 -21.57 -2.25
N GLU A 48 -6.86 -21.03 -3.23
CA GLU A 48 -6.94 -21.56 -4.60
C GLU A 48 -5.57 -21.55 -5.30
N GLU A 49 -4.77 -20.50 -5.08
CA GLU A 49 -3.42 -20.39 -5.62
C GLU A 49 -2.38 -21.16 -4.78
N GLY A 50 -2.76 -21.66 -3.60
CA GLY A 50 -1.89 -22.36 -2.66
C GLY A 50 -0.76 -21.47 -2.14
N LEU A 51 -1.08 -20.21 -1.86
CA LEU A 51 -0.13 -19.20 -1.37
C LEU A 51 0.04 -19.26 0.14
N MET A 52 1.21 -18.83 0.59
CA MET A 52 1.57 -18.72 2.00
C MET A 52 1.89 -17.25 2.33
N PRO A 53 0.94 -16.50 2.92
CA PRO A 53 1.21 -15.13 3.36
C PRO A 53 2.29 -15.10 4.45
N VAL A 54 3.33 -14.30 4.23
CA VAL A 54 4.48 -14.17 5.15
C VAL A 54 4.74 -12.73 5.58
N LEU A 55 4.18 -11.76 4.85
CA LEU A 55 4.30 -10.34 5.16
C LEU A 55 2.97 -9.62 4.93
N HIS A 56 2.66 -8.67 5.82
CA HIS A 56 1.64 -7.65 5.63
C HIS A 56 2.29 -6.28 5.79
N VAL A 57 2.33 -5.49 4.73
CA VAL A 57 2.95 -4.17 4.71
C VAL A 57 1.91 -3.11 4.37
N LEU A 58 2.00 -1.95 5.00
CA LEU A 58 1.14 -0.80 4.72
C LEU A 58 1.95 0.30 4.03
N THR A 59 1.41 0.85 2.97
CA THR A 59 2.01 2.01 2.28
C THR A 59 1.89 3.28 3.12
N HIS A 60 0.83 3.39 3.93
CA HIS A 60 0.61 4.48 4.88
C HIS A 60 -0.50 4.12 5.88
N GLY A 61 -0.80 5.03 6.81
CA GLY A 61 -1.67 4.74 7.96
C GLY A 61 -3.12 5.22 7.83
N HIS A 62 -3.65 5.52 6.64
CA HIS A 62 -5.07 5.84 6.50
C HIS A 62 -5.94 4.58 6.68
N PHE A 63 -7.11 4.79 7.26
CA PHE A 63 -7.98 3.70 7.72
C PHE A 63 -8.44 2.77 6.59
N ASP A 64 -8.69 3.30 5.41
CA ASP A 64 -9.18 2.54 4.25
C ASP A 64 -8.14 1.56 3.68
N HIS A 65 -6.85 1.76 3.95
CA HIS A 65 -5.76 0.83 3.59
C HIS A 65 -5.52 -0.26 4.64
N MET A 66 -6.20 -0.19 5.78
CA MET A 66 -5.93 -1.09 6.90
C MET A 66 -7.18 -1.66 7.58
N MET A 67 -8.37 -1.47 7.01
CA MET A 67 -9.62 -2.01 7.56
C MET A 67 -9.57 -3.52 7.77
N GLY A 68 -8.93 -4.26 6.86
CA GLY A 68 -8.74 -5.70 6.96
C GLY A 68 -7.51 -6.13 7.75
N ALA A 69 -6.75 -5.22 8.35
CA ALA A 69 -5.51 -5.58 9.05
C ALA A 69 -5.76 -6.55 10.22
N ARG A 70 -6.90 -6.40 10.93
CA ARG A 70 -7.29 -7.33 11.98
C ARG A 70 -7.66 -8.71 11.43
N PHE A 71 -8.36 -8.76 10.31
CA PHE A 71 -8.64 -10.00 9.60
C PHE A 71 -7.33 -10.73 9.19
N ILE A 72 -6.35 -10.01 8.64
CA ILE A 72 -5.05 -10.59 8.27
C ILE A 72 -4.32 -11.16 9.50
N GLU A 73 -4.32 -10.43 10.63
CA GLU A 73 -3.73 -10.93 11.88
C GLU A 73 -4.44 -12.21 12.37
N MET A 74 -5.76 -12.22 12.39
CA MET A 74 -6.53 -13.35 12.89
C MET A 74 -6.42 -14.60 12.01
N THR A 75 -6.33 -14.42 10.70
CA THR A 75 -6.34 -15.53 9.73
C THR A 75 -4.94 -16.09 9.47
N TYR A 76 -3.93 -15.22 9.37
CA TYR A 76 -2.56 -15.60 8.96
C TYR A 76 -1.51 -15.35 10.05
N GLY A 77 -1.89 -14.74 11.18
CA GLY A 77 -0.94 -14.40 12.25
C GLY A 77 0.00 -13.25 11.91
N LEU A 78 -0.30 -12.49 10.83
CA LEU A 78 0.57 -11.42 10.35
C LEU A 78 0.08 -10.07 10.87
N ARG A 79 0.98 -9.35 11.52
CA ARG A 79 0.76 -7.96 11.94
C ARG A 79 1.34 -6.99 10.91
N PRO A 80 0.77 -5.79 10.78
CA PRO A 80 1.21 -4.85 9.77
C PRO A 80 2.60 -4.26 10.07
N ILE A 81 3.36 -4.06 9.00
CA ILE A 81 4.59 -3.29 8.96
C ILE A 81 4.25 -1.92 8.37
N ILE A 82 4.63 -0.83 9.02
CA ILE A 82 4.29 0.54 8.61
C ILE A 82 5.48 1.47 8.79
N CYS A 83 5.50 2.60 8.09
CA CYS A 83 6.47 3.65 8.36
C CYS A 83 6.23 4.26 9.75
N GLU A 84 7.30 4.41 10.54
CA GLU A 84 7.24 4.97 11.89
C GLU A 84 6.53 6.34 11.94
N ARG A 85 6.67 7.14 10.89
CA ARG A 85 6.08 8.50 10.82
C ARG A 85 4.58 8.52 10.71
N ASP A 86 3.94 7.40 10.36
CA ASP A 86 2.48 7.23 10.33
C ASP A 86 1.94 6.46 11.55
N ALA A 87 2.76 6.12 12.52
CA ALA A 87 2.29 5.42 13.72
C ALA A 87 1.20 6.20 14.48
N GLU A 88 1.24 7.54 14.47
CA GLU A 88 0.19 8.36 15.09
C GLU A 88 -1.10 8.40 14.25
N LEU A 89 -0.99 8.36 12.92
CA LEU A 89 -2.13 8.26 12.02
C LEU A 89 -2.81 6.89 12.18
N TYR A 90 -2.00 5.84 12.27
CA TYR A 90 -2.46 4.48 12.54
C TYR A 90 -3.33 4.38 13.81
N LYS A 91 -2.96 5.07 14.89
CA LYS A 91 -3.74 5.09 16.15
C LYS A 91 -5.11 5.74 16.01
N ARG A 92 -5.29 6.60 15.02
CA ARG A 92 -6.56 7.30 14.74
C ARG A 92 -7.54 6.47 13.91
N PHE A 93 -7.20 5.25 13.56
CA PHE A 93 -7.97 4.36 12.70
C PHE A 93 -9.48 4.39 12.95
N LYS A 94 -9.89 4.17 14.21
CA LYS A 94 -11.32 4.17 14.59
C LYS A 94 -11.97 5.53 14.48
N ASP A 95 -11.29 6.56 14.94
CA ASP A 95 -11.83 7.93 14.92
C ASP A 95 -12.06 8.40 13.48
N ASP A 96 -11.08 8.13 12.60
CA ASP A 96 -11.15 8.51 11.19
C ASP A 96 -12.23 7.69 10.45
N ALA A 97 -12.35 6.39 10.70
CA ALA A 97 -13.40 5.53 10.14
C ALA A 97 -14.81 5.95 10.66
N SER A 98 -14.96 6.20 11.94
CA SER A 98 -16.22 6.67 12.53
C SER A 98 -16.67 8.02 11.95
N SER A 99 -15.74 8.88 11.56
CA SER A 99 -16.05 10.18 10.93
C SER A 99 -16.84 10.07 9.63
N ILE A 100 -16.79 8.90 8.97
CA ILE A 100 -17.55 8.59 7.74
C ILE A 100 -18.66 7.55 7.98
N GLY A 101 -19.01 7.28 9.24
CA GLY A 101 -20.10 6.39 9.63
C GLY A 101 -19.73 4.90 9.69
N MET A 102 -18.47 4.57 9.83
CA MET A 102 -17.98 3.18 9.94
C MET A 102 -17.63 2.84 11.40
N ASP A 103 -18.67 2.73 12.25
CA ASP A 103 -18.49 2.54 13.70
C ASP A 103 -18.27 1.09 14.13
N THR A 104 -18.30 0.12 13.20
CA THR A 104 -18.30 -1.32 13.49
C THR A 104 -16.92 -1.96 13.32
N LEU A 105 -15.88 -1.19 13.05
CA LEU A 105 -14.55 -1.74 12.88
C LEU A 105 -13.92 -2.18 14.20
N ASP A 106 -13.25 -3.32 14.17
CA ASP A 106 -12.41 -3.79 15.25
C ASP A 106 -11.24 -2.85 15.52
N GLU A 107 -10.60 -3.00 16.68
CA GLU A 107 -9.34 -2.29 16.94
C GLU A 107 -8.27 -2.70 15.92
N ALA A 108 -7.50 -1.73 15.45
CA ALA A 108 -6.34 -2.03 14.63
C ALA A 108 -5.35 -2.91 15.39
N PRO A 109 -4.73 -3.92 14.74
CA PRO A 109 -3.76 -4.78 15.39
C PRO A 109 -2.51 -4.01 15.81
N ILE A 110 -1.71 -4.61 16.71
CA ILE A 110 -0.42 -4.05 17.08
C ILE A 110 0.50 -4.08 15.86
N ILE A 111 1.22 -2.98 15.61
CA ILE A 111 2.25 -2.91 14.57
C ILE A 111 3.34 -3.94 14.86
N GLU A 112 3.70 -4.76 13.87
CA GLU A 112 4.78 -5.75 13.98
C GLU A 112 6.13 -5.07 14.14
N ARG A 113 6.45 -4.18 13.19
CA ARG A 113 7.63 -3.32 13.22
C ARG A 113 7.44 -2.08 12.36
N CYS A 114 8.26 -1.08 12.60
CA CYS A 114 8.32 0.08 11.73
C CYS A 114 9.43 -0.06 10.69
N VAL A 115 9.23 0.61 9.55
CA VAL A 115 10.22 0.77 8.47
C VAL A 115 10.50 2.25 8.23
N ASN A 116 11.66 2.54 7.67
CA ASN A 116 12.12 3.86 7.30
C ASN A 116 12.69 3.85 5.87
N ASP A 117 13.02 5.03 5.35
CA ASP A 117 13.63 5.16 4.04
C ASP A 117 14.92 4.33 3.91
N GLY A 118 15.02 3.56 2.85
CA GLY A 118 16.15 2.70 2.56
C GLY A 118 16.12 1.33 3.22
N ASP A 119 15.17 1.07 4.13
CA ASP A 119 14.95 -0.29 4.65
C ASP A 119 14.47 -1.24 3.54
N GLU A 120 14.53 -2.53 3.83
CA GLU A 120 14.10 -3.58 2.92
C GLU A 120 13.09 -4.50 3.60
N VAL A 121 12.13 -4.99 2.80
CA VAL A 121 11.25 -6.11 3.13
C VAL A 121 11.42 -7.17 2.05
N ALA A 122 11.39 -8.45 2.43
CA ALA A 122 11.62 -9.54 1.49
C ALA A 122 10.65 -10.70 1.73
N PHE A 123 10.24 -11.35 0.65
CA PHE A 123 9.55 -12.63 0.67
C PHE A 123 10.01 -13.46 -0.54
N GLY A 124 9.99 -14.78 -0.40
CA GLY A 124 10.46 -15.67 -1.45
C GLY A 124 11.85 -15.28 -1.94
N ASP A 125 11.98 -15.11 -3.24
CA ASP A 125 13.24 -14.71 -3.89
C ASP A 125 13.33 -13.20 -4.19
N HIS A 126 12.40 -12.38 -3.65
CA HIS A 126 12.29 -10.97 -4.00
C HIS A 126 12.51 -10.04 -2.81
N THR A 127 13.18 -8.91 -3.07
CA THR A 127 13.43 -7.84 -2.10
C THR A 127 12.82 -6.54 -2.58
N PHE A 128 12.13 -5.85 -1.67
CA PHE A 128 11.52 -4.55 -1.91
C PHE A 128 12.21 -3.49 -1.05
N ARG A 129 12.77 -2.50 -1.70
CA ARG A 129 13.28 -1.31 -1.03
C ARG A 129 12.14 -0.40 -0.62
N VAL A 130 12.19 0.10 0.61
CA VAL A 130 11.29 1.13 1.12
C VAL A 130 11.80 2.50 0.69
N ILE A 131 10.97 3.26 -0.03
CA ILE A 131 11.25 4.64 -0.44
C ILE A 131 10.25 5.55 0.29
N HIS A 132 10.72 6.44 1.15
CA HIS A 132 9.86 7.37 1.87
C HIS A 132 9.35 8.49 0.92
N THR A 133 8.04 8.60 0.80
CA THR A 133 7.36 9.52 -0.14
C THR A 133 6.30 10.36 0.57
N PRO A 134 6.69 11.26 1.50
CA PRO A 134 5.75 12.05 2.27
C PRO A 134 4.98 13.03 1.41
N GLY A 135 3.77 13.39 1.85
CA GLY A 135 2.96 14.43 1.22
C GLY A 135 1.47 14.15 1.21
N HIS A 136 1.03 12.93 0.99
CA HIS A 136 -0.34 12.50 1.27
C HIS A 136 -0.51 12.26 2.78
N SER A 137 0.40 11.51 3.39
CA SER A 137 0.64 11.45 4.82
C SER A 137 2.12 11.73 5.13
N LYS A 138 2.49 11.78 6.42
CA LYS A 138 3.89 11.98 6.83
C LYS A 138 4.75 10.73 6.59
N GLY A 139 4.13 9.56 6.64
CA GLY A 139 4.79 8.27 6.59
C GLY A 139 4.49 7.46 5.33
N CYS A 140 3.95 8.08 4.27
CA CYS A 140 3.81 7.38 2.99
C CYS A 140 5.13 6.78 2.55
N VAL A 141 5.10 5.52 2.13
CA VAL A 141 6.23 4.81 1.54
C VAL A 141 5.82 4.11 0.25
N VAL A 142 6.79 3.93 -0.62
CA VAL A 142 6.70 3.09 -1.81
C VAL A 142 7.53 1.83 -1.57
N TYR A 143 6.97 0.68 -1.88
CA TYR A 143 7.70 -0.59 -1.91
C TYR A 143 8.14 -0.86 -3.34
N TYR A 144 9.43 -0.77 -3.61
CA TYR A 144 10.01 -0.89 -4.94
C TYR A 144 10.89 -2.13 -5.08
N CYS A 145 10.54 -3.01 -6.03
CA CYS A 145 11.33 -4.14 -6.45
C CYS A 145 12.06 -3.79 -7.76
N ALA A 146 13.37 -3.57 -7.68
CA ALA A 146 14.17 -3.16 -8.83
C ALA A 146 14.39 -4.31 -9.83
N GLU A 147 14.37 -5.56 -9.37
CA GLU A 147 14.58 -6.74 -10.21
C GLU A 147 13.41 -7.00 -11.15
N GLU A 148 12.21 -6.59 -10.77
CA GLU A 148 10.97 -6.80 -11.52
C GLU A 148 10.41 -5.48 -12.10
N ASP A 149 11.07 -4.33 -11.83
CA ASP A 149 10.59 -3.00 -12.20
C ASP A 149 9.15 -2.73 -11.71
N VAL A 150 8.87 -3.02 -10.43
CA VAL A 150 7.54 -2.91 -9.82
C VAL A 150 7.57 -1.99 -8.61
N ALA A 151 6.61 -1.07 -8.51
CA ALA A 151 6.45 -0.15 -7.38
C ALA A 151 5.00 -0.12 -6.88
N PHE A 152 4.78 -0.37 -5.59
CA PHE A 152 3.51 -0.14 -4.90
C PHE A 152 3.57 1.24 -4.26
N THR A 153 2.81 2.19 -4.82
CA THR A 153 2.96 3.62 -4.51
C THR A 153 1.98 4.14 -3.47
N GLY A 154 1.04 3.30 -3.02
CA GLY A 154 -0.04 3.77 -2.15
C GLY A 154 -0.67 5.04 -2.73
N ASP A 155 -0.88 6.03 -1.89
CA ASP A 155 -1.51 7.29 -2.26
C ASP A 155 -0.50 8.40 -2.58
N THR A 156 0.67 8.03 -3.09
CA THR A 156 1.65 9.03 -3.57
C THR A 156 1.42 9.37 -5.04
N LEU A 157 1.41 8.36 -5.93
CA LEU A 157 1.27 8.53 -7.37
C LEU A 157 0.13 7.66 -7.90
N PHE A 158 -0.83 8.28 -8.55
CA PHE A 158 -1.93 7.63 -9.26
C PHE A 158 -1.83 7.82 -10.77
N ARG A 159 -2.57 7.03 -11.52
CA ARG A 159 -2.68 7.24 -12.96
C ARG A 159 -3.31 8.60 -13.27
N ASN A 160 -2.53 9.49 -13.91
CA ASN A 160 -2.89 10.88 -14.23
C ASN A 160 -3.24 11.76 -13.01
N SER A 161 -2.86 11.35 -11.80
CA SER A 161 -3.18 12.07 -10.57
C SER A 161 -2.15 11.81 -9.47
N ILE A 162 -2.40 12.42 -8.32
CA ILE A 162 -1.61 12.24 -7.09
C ILE A 162 -2.55 12.13 -5.88
N GLY A 163 -2.04 11.63 -4.76
CA GLY A 163 -2.76 11.65 -3.50
C GLY A 163 -3.12 13.06 -3.04
N ARG A 164 -4.26 13.20 -2.39
CA ARG A 164 -4.69 14.47 -1.76
C ARG A 164 -3.73 14.87 -0.65
N THR A 165 -3.60 16.17 -0.44
CA THR A 165 -2.64 16.74 0.53
C THR A 165 -3.28 17.65 1.57
N ASP A 166 -4.61 17.65 1.65
CA ASP A 166 -5.42 18.50 2.52
C ASP A 166 -5.82 17.84 3.85
N LEU A 167 -5.49 16.56 4.03
CA LEU A 167 -5.70 15.82 5.28
C LEU A 167 -4.61 16.15 6.32
N PRO A 168 -4.86 15.87 7.62
CA PRO A 168 -3.84 16.06 8.66
C PRO A 168 -2.54 15.31 8.35
N GLY A 169 -1.44 16.03 8.25
CA GLY A 169 -0.13 15.48 7.86
C GLY A 169 0.19 15.62 6.38
N GLY A 170 -0.79 16.04 5.55
CA GLY A 170 -0.61 16.27 4.13
C GLY A 170 0.20 17.53 3.81
N SER A 171 0.91 17.54 2.68
CA SER A 171 1.74 18.65 2.21
C SER A 171 1.96 18.58 0.70
N MET A 172 1.40 19.54 -0.04
CA MET A 172 1.62 19.67 -1.48
C MET A 172 3.12 19.83 -1.82
N PHE A 173 3.86 20.57 -1.01
CA PHE A 173 5.29 20.74 -1.21
C PHE A 173 6.03 19.40 -1.12
N GLN A 174 5.72 18.58 -0.10
CA GLN A 174 6.39 17.29 0.10
C GLN A 174 6.00 16.28 -0.99
N ILE A 175 4.71 16.20 -1.38
CA ILE A 175 4.31 15.23 -2.41
C ILE A 175 4.98 15.53 -3.76
N ILE A 176 5.16 16.81 -4.12
CA ILE A 176 5.92 17.18 -5.34
C ILE A 176 7.39 16.76 -5.25
N GLN A 177 8.02 16.86 -4.07
CA GLN A 177 9.39 16.35 -3.89
C GLN A 177 9.44 14.83 -4.01
N SER A 178 8.47 14.12 -3.41
CA SER A 178 8.33 12.67 -3.50
C SER A 178 8.14 12.20 -4.94
N LEU A 179 7.29 12.88 -5.70
CA LEU A 179 7.06 12.59 -7.11
C LEU A 179 8.34 12.77 -7.95
N ARG A 180 9.09 13.85 -7.73
CA ARG A 180 10.38 14.06 -8.41
C ARG A 180 11.39 12.96 -8.12
N MET A 181 11.36 12.40 -6.94
CA MET A 181 12.20 11.25 -6.58
C MET A 181 11.72 9.98 -7.31
N LEU A 182 10.42 9.72 -7.35
CA LEU A 182 9.85 8.58 -8.06
C LEU A 182 10.09 8.64 -9.57
N THR A 183 10.15 9.83 -10.17
CA THR A 183 10.47 9.98 -11.60
C THR A 183 11.92 9.64 -11.97
N GLN A 184 12.77 9.33 -10.99
CA GLN A 184 14.11 8.81 -11.23
C GLN A 184 14.13 7.27 -11.40
N LEU A 185 13.03 6.59 -11.10
CA LEU A 185 12.88 5.16 -11.41
C LEU A 185 12.82 4.96 -12.93
N PRO A 186 13.17 3.75 -13.43
CA PRO A 186 13.08 3.44 -14.86
C PRO A 186 11.68 3.71 -15.44
N ASP A 187 11.60 4.23 -16.67
CA ASP A 187 10.34 4.55 -17.35
C ASP A 187 9.39 3.35 -17.46
N ASN A 188 9.92 2.12 -17.54
CA ASN A 188 9.16 0.87 -17.59
C ASN A 188 8.65 0.37 -16.23
N THR A 189 9.05 1.01 -15.12
CA THR A 189 8.58 0.62 -13.79
C THR A 189 7.05 0.63 -13.74
N GLN A 190 6.47 -0.54 -13.46
CA GLN A 190 5.03 -0.70 -13.27
C GLN A 190 4.64 -0.12 -11.91
N VAL A 191 3.65 0.74 -11.91
CA VAL A 191 3.15 1.45 -10.72
C VAL A 191 1.78 0.89 -10.35
N TYR A 192 1.68 0.39 -9.12
CA TYR A 192 0.48 -0.13 -8.50
C TYR A 192 0.03 0.82 -7.38
N PRO A 193 -0.96 1.69 -7.66
CA PRO A 193 -1.40 2.73 -6.71
C PRO A 193 -2.38 2.19 -5.68
N GLY A 194 -2.57 2.93 -4.58
CA GLY A 194 -3.57 2.63 -3.56
C GLY A 194 -5.01 2.68 -4.06
N HIS A 195 -5.27 3.48 -5.09
CA HIS A 195 -6.58 3.58 -5.75
C HIS A 195 -6.44 3.67 -7.27
N GLY A 196 -7.46 3.16 -7.97
CA GLY A 196 -7.58 3.26 -9.42
C GLY A 196 -6.74 2.23 -10.18
N LEU A 197 -6.38 2.55 -11.42
CA LEU A 197 -5.73 1.62 -12.33
C LEU A 197 -4.20 1.70 -12.23
N PRO A 198 -3.48 0.58 -12.48
CA PRO A 198 -2.04 0.60 -12.65
C PRO A 198 -1.58 1.52 -13.80
N THR A 199 -0.33 1.96 -13.70
CA THR A 199 0.32 2.82 -14.69
C THR A 199 1.82 2.49 -14.79
N THR A 200 2.61 3.34 -15.47
CA THR A 200 4.07 3.26 -15.48
C THR A 200 4.69 4.63 -15.22
N ILE A 201 5.93 4.67 -14.75
CA ILE A 201 6.66 5.93 -14.55
C ILE A 201 6.73 6.72 -15.88
N GLY A 202 7.05 6.05 -16.98
CA GLY A 202 7.13 6.71 -18.30
C GLY A 202 5.81 7.28 -18.78
N TYR A 203 4.68 6.58 -18.55
CA TYR A 203 3.35 7.10 -18.87
C TYR A 203 3.04 8.35 -18.04
N GLU A 204 3.30 8.31 -16.74
CA GLU A 204 3.02 9.44 -15.85
C GLU A 204 3.91 10.64 -16.16
N LEU A 205 5.18 10.43 -16.49
CA LEU A 205 6.07 11.50 -16.96
C LEU A 205 5.57 12.20 -18.24
N ALA A 206 4.84 11.50 -19.08
CA ALA A 206 4.30 12.05 -20.32
C ALA A 206 2.93 12.71 -20.17
N SER A 207 2.12 12.30 -19.20
CA SER A 207 0.69 12.62 -19.15
C SER A 207 0.18 13.18 -17.83
N ASN A 208 0.90 12.98 -16.72
CA ASN A 208 0.44 13.40 -15.39
C ASN A 208 0.65 14.92 -15.23
N PRO A 209 -0.42 15.69 -14.95
CA PRO A 209 -0.32 17.17 -14.86
C PRO A 209 0.48 17.68 -13.65
N TYR A 210 0.84 16.81 -12.72
CA TYR A 210 1.64 17.12 -11.51
C TYR A 210 3.13 16.80 -11.69
N LEU A 211 3.52 16.17 -12.81
CA LEU A 211 4.90 15.78 -13.10
C LEU A 211 5.43 16.65 -14.23
N ASP A 212 6.35 17.56 -13.89
CA ASP A 212 7.16 18.29 -14.88
C ASP A 212 8.52 17.61 -15.05
N ARG A 213 8.96 17.42 -16.29
CA ARG A 213 10.33 17.01 -16.61
C ARG A 213 11.31 18.16 -16.48
#